data_8c5f20dcfa24c845e08178d3a8238964
#
_entry.id   8c5f20dcfa24c845e08178d3a8238964
#
_cell.length_a   1.000
_cell.length_b   1.000
_cell.length_c   1.000
_cell.angle_alpha   90.00
_cell.angle_beta   90.00
_cell.angle_gamma   90.00
#
_symmetry.space_group_name_H-M   'P 1'
#
loop_
_entity.id
_entity.type
_entity.pdbx_description
1 polymer ?
#
loop_
_entity_poly.entity_id
_entity_poly.type
_entity_poly.pdbx_seq_one_letter_code
_entity_poly.pdbx_strand_id
1 'polypeptide(L)'
;MAYDPIQEDCLRLILGAMQRERIYPIENAPFIESCLQKYNRDPASLVATDRDRSFHLVTLATETIDYRLPFAQDDETADREAAEAEAQLREACELDPGNWDAKRMLAAVEAETNDAYVGYLIDHRAEVEADLERMASSAHDVYAREFANGFGKRPYVRWLAAIAARALVAGQYRLALDAAEDCLAFAPDDPADVRLTAVLAMAKLECTRDDLRRFRQKHAAAYRTPAPARRRHHLAEKTSDAWELLAELAIAYHELDFAGATRALRSILQTYPHAAEALYFQAEFPDGVFGRVNVMPGSEDELVLAISEATPLLQEGLGAPDNAGLAVWIATHELVEGDLQESAKRQRAPHGARGVGGGGEN
;
A
#
# COMPACT_ATOMS: atom_id res chain seq x y z
N MET A 1 -3.35 6.02 -4.26
CA MET A 1 -2.21 6.98 -4.06
C MET A 1 -1.59 6.61 -2.73
N ALA A 2 -0.33 6.21 -2.71
CA ALA A 2 0.32 5.80 -1.46
C ALA A 2 0.21 6.93 -0.43
N TYR A 3 0.04 6.54 0.81
CA TYR A 3 -0.01 7.44 1.95
C TYR A 3 1.36 8.11 2.13
N ASP A 4 1.39 9.42 2.09
CA ASP A 4 2.57 10.22 2.40
C ASP A 4 2.40 10.82 3.80
N PRO A 5 3.07 10.26 4.82
CA PRO A 5 2.92 10.71 6.20
C PRO A 5 3.37 12.15 6.40
N ILE A 6 4.46 12.58 5.73
CA ILE A 6 5.00 13.94 5.85
C ILE A 6 4.01 14.95 5.26
N GLN A 7 3.45 14.63 4.09
CA GLN A 7 2.46 15.50 3.46
C GLN A 7 1.19 15.63 4.34
N GLU A 8 0.74 14.53 4.91
CA GLU A 8 -0.44 14.55 5.78
C GLU A 8 -0.19 15.36 7.04
N ASP A 9 0.95 15.19 7.71
CA ASP A 9 1.34 15.94 8.89
C ASP A 9 1.41 17.45 8.59
N CYS A 10 2.11 17.81 7.53
CA CYS A 10 2.20 19.20 7.08
C CYS A 10 0.82 19.84 6.89
N LEU A 11 -0.08 19.17 6.16
CA LEU A 11 -1.42 19.68 5.89
C LEU A 11 -2.28 19.77 7.17
N ARG A 12 -2.15 18.81 8.10
CA ARG A 12 -2.84 18.86 9.41
C ARG A 12 -2.38 20.03 10.25
N LEU A 13 -1.06 20.23 10.35
CA LEU A 13 -0.48 21.33 11.11
C LEU A 13 -0.83 22.70 10.52
N ILE A 14 -0.86 22.83 9.19
CA ILE A 14 -1.31 24.04 8.51
C ILE A 14 -2.78 24.30 8.82
N LEU A 15 -3.66 23.30 8.71
CA LEU A 15 -5.09 23.46 9.02
C LEU A 15 -5.30 23.86 10.49
N GLY A 16 -4.55 23.28 11.43
CA GLY A 16 -4.56 23.66 12.83
C GLY A 16 -4.11 25.11 13.06
N ALA A 17 -3.04 25.55 12.38
CA ALA A 17 -2.58 26.94 12.43
C ALA A 17 -3.62 27.91 11.87
N MET A 18 -4.25 27.56 10.74
CA MET A 18 -5.33 28.36 10.15
C MET A 18 -6.53 28.50 11.09
N GLN A 19 -6.91 27.42 11.78
CA GLN A 19 -7.98 27.43 12.76
C GLN A 19 -7.66 28.37 13.95
N ARG A 20 -6.44 28.29 14.47
CA ARG A 20 -6.00 29.13 15.59
C ARG A 20 -5.99 30.61 15.24
N GLU A 21 -5.55 30.95 14.03
CA GLU A 21 -5.48 32.31 13.55
C GLU A 21 -6.76 32.79 12.84
N ARG A 22 -7.76 31.91 12.71
CA ARG A 22 -9.04 32.19 12.02
C ARG A 22 -8.87 32.67 10.58
N ILE A 23 -7.91 32.08 9.88
CA ILE A 23 -7.58 32.40 8.49
C ILE A 23 -8.22 31.37 7.56
N TYR A 24 -8.92 31.86 6.52
CA TYR A 24 -9.53 30.99 5.53
C TYR A 24 -8.58 30.73 4.35
N PRO A 25 -8.49 29.49 3.81
CA PRO A 25 -7.50 29.10 2.81
C PRO A 25 -7.51 29.95 1.54
N ILE A 26 -8.70 30.35 1.08
CA ILE A 26 -8.87 31.03 -0.21
C ILE A 26 -8.30 32.46 -0.18
N GLU A 27 -8.18 33.07 1.00
CA GLU A 27 -7.80 34.46 1.15
C GLU A 27 -6.31 34.66 1.49
N ASN A 28 -5.56 33.58 1.80
CA ASN A 28 -4.22 33.69 2.37
C ASN A 28 -3.18 32.69 1.83
N ALA A 29 -3.00 32.65 0.51
CA ALA A 29 -1.87 31.95 -0.08
C ALA A 29 -0.51 32.29 0.59
N PRO A 30 -0.19 33.55 0.95
CA PRO A 30 1.03 33.87 1.67
C PRO A 30 1.16 33.26 3.04
N PHE A 31 0.06 33.05 3.78
CA PHE A 31 0.08 32.38 5.07
C PHE A 31 0.42 30.91 4.91
N ILE A 32 -0.23 30.22 3.97
CA ILE A 32 0.04 28.80 3.66
C ILE A 32 1.51 28.62 3.25
N GLU A 33 2.02 29.50 2.37
CA GLU A 33 3.41 29.45 1.93
C GLU A 33 4.38 29.69 3.10
N SER A 34 4.07 30.62 4.00
CA SER A 34 4.85 30.83 5.23
C SER A 34 4.85 29.59 6.13
N CYS A 35 3.71 28.90 6.29
CA CYS A 35 3.63 27.65 7.05
C CYS A 35 4.43 26.53 6.38
N LEU A 36 4.35 26.38 5.06
CA LEU A 36 5.15 25.42 4.30
C LEU A 36 6.65 25.66 4.48
N GLN A 37 7.09 26.92 4.42
CA GLN A 37 8.49 27.27 4.65
C GLN A 37 8.95 26.95 6.09
N LYS A 38 8.09 27.17 7.09
CA LYS A 38 8.37 26.81 8.49
C LYS A 38 8.48 25.30 8.64
N TYR A 39 7.50 24.55 8.10
CA TYR A 39 7.50 23.11 8.14
C TYR A 39 8.74 22.50 7.48
N ASN A 40 9.11 22.97 6.30
CA ASN A 40 10.31 22.48 5.60
C ASN A 40 11.62 22.76 6.35
N ARG A 41 11.65 23.78 7.21
CA ARG A 41 12.81 24.10 8.03
C ARG A 41 12.83 23.30 9.34
N ASP A 42 11.71 23.22 9.99
CA ASP A 42 11.50 22.58 11.28
C ASP A 42 10.00 22.25 11.45
N PRO A 43 9.59 21.00 11.15
CA PRO A 43 8.20 20.57 11.27
C PRO A 43 7.62 20.82 12.68
N ALA A 44 8.42 20.61 13.73
CA ALA A 44 7.99 20.79 15.11
C ALA A 44 7.62 22.25 15.44
N SER A 45 8.08 23.22 14.66
CA SER A 45 7.74 24.65 14.83
C SER A 45 6.26 24.98 14.62
N LEU A 46 5.50 24.10 13.95
CA LEU A 46 4.05 24.25 13.74
C LEU A 46 3.21 23.50 14.77
N VAL A 47 3.82 22.60 15.54
CA VAL A 47 3.17 21.84 16.62
C VAL A 47 2.79 22.79 17.74
N ALA A 48 1.51 22.88 18.07
CA ALA A 48 1.01 23.83 19.07
C ALA A 48 0.14 23.19 20.15
N THR A 49 -0.34 21.98 19.95
CA THR A 49 -1.19 21.26 20.90
C THR A 49 -0.68 19.82 21.09
N ASP A 50 -1.08 19.18 22.20
CA ASP A 50 -0.75 17.77 22.46
C ASP A 50 -1.27 16.87 21.33
N ARG A 51 -2.41 17.20 20.76
CA ARG A 51 -2.97 16.51 19.59
C ARG A 51 -2.10 16.67 18.35
N ASP A 52 -1.64 17.89 18.06
CA ASP A 52 -0.70 18.12 16.94
C ASP A 52 0.58 17.30 17.16
N ARG A 53 1.11 17.30 18.40
CA ARG A 53 2.32 16.55 18.76
C ARG A 53 2.10 15.04 18.60
N SER A 54 0.97 14.51 19.08
CA SER A 54 0.62 13.11 18.94
C SER A 54 0.66 12.65 17.48
N PHE A 55 0.04 13.39 16.56
CA PHE A 55 0.07 13.06 15.14
C PHE A 55 1.43 13.22 14.50
N HIS A 56 2.19 14.25 14.91
CA HIS A 56 3.55 14.43 14.42
C HIS A 56 4.45 13.25 14.81
N LEU A 57 4.33 12.75 16.03
CA LEU A 57 5.05 11.55 16.49
C LEU A 57 4.68 10.30 15.69
N VAL A 58 3.40 10.13 15.34
CA VAL A 58 2.97 9.04 14.44
C VAL A 58 3.63 9.16 13.07
N THR A 59 3.76 10.37 12.54
CA THR A 59 4.45 10.60 11.27
C THR A 59 5.92 10.18 11.34
N LEU A 60 6.64 10.58 12.39
CA LEU A 60 8.04 10.20 12.60
C LEU A 60 8.18 8.68 12.75
N ALA A 61 7.31 8.05 13.54
CA ALA A 61 7.31 6.59 13.67
C ALA A 61 7.01 5.88 12.36
N THR A 62 6.05 6.40 11.56
CA THR A 62 5.73 5.84 10.22
C THR A 62 6.93 5.93 9.28
N GLU A 63 7.62 7.08 9.24
CA GLU A 63 8.84 7.23 8.44
C GLU A 63 9.93 6.23 8.85
N THR A 64 10.08 6.02 10.16
CA THR A 64 11.04 5.05 10.66
C THR A 64 10.63 3.63 10.26
N ILE A 65 9.40 3.21 10.54
CA ILE A 65 8.94 1.83 10.33
C ILE A 65 8.84 1.49 8.84
N ASP A 66 8.25 2.37 8.03
CA ASP A 66 7.93 2.04 6.64
C ASP A 66 9.07 2.38 5.65
N TYR A 67 9.97 3.33 6.00
CA TYR A 67 10.93 3.85 5.04
C TYR A 67 12.40 3.74 5.48
N ARG A 68 12.71 3.54 6.76
CA ARG A 68 14.10 3.40 7.24
C ARG A 68 14.44 2.01 7.71
N LEU A 69 13.62 1.41 8.56
CA LEU A 69 13.85 0.07 9.11
C LEU A 69 14.07 -1.01 8.04
N PRO A 70 13.30 -1.07 6.94
CA PRO A 70 13.50 -2.09 5.91
C PRO A 70 14.87 -2.02 5.21
N PHE A 71 15.55 -0.90 5.34
CA PHE A 71 16.86 -0.63 4.72
C PHE A 71 17.98 -0.45 5.74
N ALA A 72 17.76 -0.78 7.00
CA ALA A 72 18.80 -0.73 8.03
C ALA A 72 19.95 -1.66 7.65
N GLN A 73 21.19 -1.16 7.82
CA GLN A 73 22.37 -1.89 7.36
C GLN A 73 22.86 -2.95 8.36
N ASP A 74 22.43 -2.85 9.60
CA ASP A 74 22.80 -3.75 10.69
C ASP A 74 21.69 -3.83 11.74
N ASP A 75 21.68 -4.93 12.48
CA ASP A 75 20.66 -5.24 13.50
C ASP A 75 20.66 -4.20 14.63
N GLU A 76 21.82 -3.68 15.04
CA GLU A 76 21.91 -2.69 16.13
C GLU A 76 21.21 -1.37 15.74
N THR A 77 21.38 -0.95 14.49
CA THR A 77 20.69 0.22 13.96
C THR A 77 19.18 -0.04 13.84
N ALA A 78 18.78 -1.20 13.36
CA ALA A 78 17.37 -1.59 13.26
C ALA A 78 16.70 -1.61 14.63
N ASP A 79 17.30 -2.25 15.62
CA ASP A 79 16.77 -2.34 16.99
C ASP A 79 16.62 -0.97 17.64
N ARG A 80 17.60 -0.09 17.45
CA ARG A 80 17.55 1.27 18.00
C ARG A 80 16.42 2.09 17.36
N GLU A 81 16.29 2.04 16.03
CA GLU A 81 15.24 2.78 15.30
C GLU A 81 13.85 2.22 15.62
N ALA A 82 13.71 0.90 15.77
CA ALA A 82 12.47 0.27 16.17
C ALA A 82 12.06 0.71 17.59
N ALA A 83 12.99 0.70 18.54
CA ALA A 83 12.74 1.17 19.92
C ALA A 83 12.37 2.66 19.97
N GLU A 84 12.99 3.50 19.14
CA GLU A 84 12.64 4.91 19.03
C GLU A 84 11.22 5.10 18.48
N ALA A 85 10.86 4.39 17.41
CA ALA A 85 9.52 4.45 16.83
C ALA A 85 8.44 3.97 17.84
N GLU A 86 8.71 2.88 18.58
CA GLU A 86 7.82 2.40 19.63
C GLU A 86 7.62 3.45 20.74
N ALA A 87 8.69 4.09 21.20
CA ALA A 87 8.61 5.15 22.21
C ALA A 87 7.79 6.34 21.71
N GLN A 88 7.96 6.75 20.45
CA GLN A 88 7.16 7.80 19.81
C GLN A 88 5.67 7.43 19.76
N LEU A 89 5.34 6.19 19.43
CA LEU A 89 3.94 5.73 19.39
C LEU A 89 3.32 5.69 20.80
N ARG A 90 4.06 5.28 21.82
CA ARG A 90 3.60 5.31 23.22
C ARG A 90 3.34 6.74 23.68
N GLU A 91 4.28 7.66 23.45
CA GLU A 91 4.09 9.09 23.76
C GLU A 91 2.88 9.65 22.99
N ALA A 92 2.69 9.28 21.74
CA ALA A 92 1.54 9.71 20.94
C ALA A 92 0.21 9.27 21.55
N CYS A 93 0.12 8.02 22.06
CA CYS A 93 -1.07 7.51 22.75
C CYS A 93 -1.34 8.21 24.08
N GLU A 94 -0.28 8.60 24.81
CA GLU A 94 -0.40 9.34 26.07
C GLU A 94 -0.91 10.78 25.83
N LEU A 95 -0.40 11.45 24.80
CA LEU A 95 -0.78 12.82 24.44
C LEU A 95 -2.21 12.92 23.88
N ASP A 96 -2.62 11.97 23.06
CA ASP A 96 -3.98 11.89 22.52
C ASP A 96 -4.50 10.44 22.55
N PRO A 97 -5.23 10.05 23.61
CA PRO A 97 -5.86 8.73 23.67
C PRO A 97 -6.87 8.43 22.55
N GLY A 98 -7.28 9.45 21.78
CA GLY A 98 -8.12 9.32 20.59
C GLY A 98 -7.31 9.13 19.29
N ASN A 99 -5.98 9.05 19.36
CA ASN A 99 -5.16 8.82 18.17
C ASN A 99 -5.14 7.32 17.78
N TRP A 100 -6.09 6.95 16.95
CA TRP A 100 -6.26 5.56 16.52
C TRP A 100 -5.15 5.06 15.57
N ASP A 101 -4.44 5.95 14.89
CA ASP A 101 -3.26 5.55 14.12
C ASP A 101 -2.11 5.14 15.04
N ALA A 102 -1.85 5.90 16.10
CA ALA A 102 -0.86 5.53 17.12
C ALA A 102 -1.17 4.17 17.76
N LYS A 103 -2.43 3.99 18.19
CA LYS A 103 -2.88 2.73 18.80
C LYS A 103 -2.76 1.54 17.83
N ARG A 104 -3.15 1.73 16.57
CA ARG A 104 -3.06 0.69 15.54
C ARG A 104 -1.61 0.26 15.30
N MET A 105 -0.71 1.24 15.18
CA MET A 105 0.71 0.97 14.92
C MET A 105 1.39 0.35 16.15
N LEU A 106 1.11 0.85 17.35
CA LEU A 106 1.64 0.28 18.58
C LEU A 106 1.18 -1.18 18.77
N ALA A 107 -0.11 -1.45 18.54
CA ALA A 107 -0.62 -2.82 18.60
C ALA A 107 0.02 -3.74 17.57
N ALA A 108 0.42 -3.22 16.39
CA ALA A 108 1.16 -4.00 15.39
C ALA A 108 2.58 -4.37 15.85
N VAL A 109 3.23 -3.49 16.62
CA VAL A 109 4.57 -3.73 17.19
C VAL A 109 4.48 -4.72 18.37
N GLU A 110 3.44 -4.61 19.19
CA GLU A 110 3.28 -5.42 20.41
C GLU A 110 2.69 -6.81 20.15
N ALA A 111 2.02 -7.03 19.01
CA ALA A 111 1.37 -8.30 18.74
C ALA A 111 2.38 -9.40 18.35
N GLU A 112 2.32 -10.52 19.05
CA GLU A 112 3.19 -11.68 18.77
C GLU A 112 2.82 -12.42 17.48
N THR A 113 1.56 -12.30 17.03
CA THR A 113 1.05 -12.97 15.84
C THR A 113 0.09 -12.09 15.06
N ASN A 114 -0.05 -12.36 13.76
CA ASN A 114 -1.06 -11.69 12.94
C ASN A 114 -2.49 -11.90 13.45
N ASP A 115 -2.80 -13.10 13.97
CA ASP A 115 -4.12 -13.38 14.56
C ASP A 115 -4.40 -12.52 15.80
N ALA A 116 -3.41 -12.35 16.69
CA ALA A 116 -3.54 -11.48 17.86
C ALA A 116 -3.77 -10.02 17.44
N TYR A 117 -3.04 -9.55 16.43
CA TYR A 117 -3.21 -8.20 15.92
C TYR A 117 -4.56 -8.00 15.25
N VAL A 118 -5.00 -8.94 14.41
CA VAL A 118 -6.34 -8.90 13.78
C VAL A 118 -7.43 -8.91 14.86
N GLY A 119 -7.29 -9.74 15.90
CA GLY A 119 -8.21 -9.76 17.04
C GLY A 119 -8.32 -8.39 17.71
N TYR A 120 -7.18 -7.75 18.02
CA TYR A 120 -7.15 -6.40 18.58
C TYR A 120 -7.90 -5.38 17.69
N LEU A 121 -7.63 -5.41 16.38
CA LEU A 121 -8.29 -4.50 15.44
C LEU A 121 -9.80 -4.69 15.37
N ILE A 122 -10.27 -5.93 15.43
CA ILE A 122 -11.71 -6.25 15.42
C ILE A 122 -12.37 -5.78 16.71
N ASP A 123 -11.77 -6.06 17.86
CA ASP A 123 -12.32 -5.72 19.17
C ASP A 123 -12.50 -4.21 19.36
N HIS A 124 -11.61 -3.39 18.77
CA HIS A 124 -11.66 -1.93 18.90
C HIS A 124 -12.34 -1.22 17.72
N ARG A 125 -12.75 -1.95 16.68
CA ARG A 125 -13.35 -1.35 15.47
C ARG A 125 -14.55 -0.43 15.79
N ALA A 126 -15.43 -0.90 16.65
CA ALA A 126 -16.64 -0.12 17.02
C ALA A 126 -16.29 1.16 17.78
N GLU A 127 -15.21 1.18 18.55
CA GLU A 127 -14.74 2.38 19.25
C GLU A 127 -14.19 3.41 18.26
N VAL A 128 -13.40 2.96 17.26
CA VAL A 128 -12.89 3.84 16.19
C VAL A 128 -14.03 4.48 15.41
N GLU A 129 -15.03 3.70 15.06
CA GLU A 129 -16.22 4.17 14.32
C GLU A 129 -17.02 5.19 15.15
N ALA A 130 -17.26 4.92 16.43
CA ALA A 130 -17.95 5.83 17.35
C ALA A 130 -17.19 7.15 17.54
N ASP A 131 -15.86 7.12 17.60
CA ASP A 131 -15.03 8.33 17.67
C ASP A 131 -15.10 9.17 16.40
N LEU A 132 -15.10 8.52 15.25
CA LEU A 132 -15.30 9.18 13.96
C LEU A 132 -16.66 9.88 13.89
N GLU A 133 -17.73 9.21 14.30
CA GLU A 133 -19.09 9.79 14.33
C GLU A 133 -19.17 10.98 15.29
N ARG A 134 -18.55 10.86 16.48
CA ARG A 134 -18.47 11.97 17.44
C ARG A 134 -17.72 13.16 16.87
N MET A 135 -16.62 12.94 16.20
CA MET A 135 -15.84 13.99 15.55
C MET A 135 -16.67 14.69 14.47
N ALA A 136 -17.35 13.94 13.62
CA ALA A 136 -18.18 14.49 12.55
C ALA A 136 -19.36 15.30 13.10
N SER A 137 -20.04 14.79 14.15
CA SER A 137 -21.19 15.45 14.76
C SER A 137 -20.82 16.69 15.57
N SER A 138 -19.61 16.76 16.14
CA SER A 138 -19.11 17.90 16.90
C SER A 138 -18.46 18.99 16.05
N ALA A 139 -18.35 18.78 14.74
CA ALA A 139 -17.71 19.72 13.81
C ALA A 139 -18.61 20.93 13.50
N HIS A 140 -18.59 21.97 14.34
CA HIS A 140 -19.47 23.12 14.24
C HIS A 140 -18.95 24.26 13.35
N ASP A 141 -17.63 24.38 13.19
CA ASP A 141 -17.01 25.39 12.32
C ASP A 141 -16.45 24.79 11.00
N VAL A 142 -16.01 25.65 10.11
CA VAL A 142 -15.49 25.26 8.81
C VAL A 142 -14.23 24.41 8.92
N TYR A 143 -13.33 24.75 9.84
CA TYR A 143 -12.05 24.04 10.02
C TYR A 143 -12.27 22.64 10.60
N ALA A 144 -13.14 22.53 11.62
CA ALA A 144 -13.51 21.25 12.20
C ALA A 144 -14.17 20.33 11.16
N ARG A 145 -15.03 20.88 10.28
CA ARG A 145 -15.64 20.13 9.17
C ARG A 145 -14.63 19.72 8.11
N GLU A 146 -13.71 20.59 7.73
CA GLU A 146 -12.62 20.25 6.82
C GLU A 146 -11.71 19.17 7.41
N PHE A 147 -11.37 19.30 8.70
CA PHE A 147 -10.60 18.27 9.40
C PHE A 147 -11.34 16.93 9.41
N ALA A 148 -12.60 16.90 9.85
CA ALA A 148 -13.39 15.68 9.92
C ALA A 148 -13.54 14.99 8.56
N ASN A 149 -13.75 15.76 7.48
CA ASN A 149 -13.92 15.22 6.14
C ASN A 149 -12.61 14.82 5.45
N GLY A 150 -11.53 15.55 5.67
CA GLY A 150 -10.26 15.34 5.01
C GLY A 150 -9.33 14.38 5.76
N PHE A 151 -9.15 14.61 7.06
CA PHE A 151 -8.19 13.87 7.88
C PHE A 151 -8.84 12.91 8.88
N GLY A 152 -9.97 13.31 9.46
CA GLY A 152 -10.61 12.55 10.53
C GLY A 152 -11.09 11.17 10.11
N LYS A 153 -11.37 10.95 8.83
CA LYS A 153 -11.78 9.65 8.27
C LYS A 153 -10.61 8.69 8.04
N ARG A 154 -9.40 9.21 7.86
CA ARG A 154 -8.24 8.42 7.44
C ARG A 154 -7.83 7.35 8.44
N PRO A 155 -7.84 7.57 9.76
CA PRO A 155 -7.55 6.51 10.73
C PRO A 155 -8.48 5.30 10.59
N TYR A 156 -9.77 5.52 10.32
CA TYR A 156 -10.71 4.41 10.14
C TYR A 156 -10.49 3.66 8.82
N VAL A 157 -10.17 4.37 7.74
CA VAL A 157 -9.77 3.75 6.46
C VAL A 157 -8.52 2.88 6.67
N ARG A 158 -7.49 3.41 7.34
CA ARG A 158 -6.27 2.65 7.66
C ARG A 158 -6.53 1.48 8.60
N TRP A 159 -7.49 1.62 9.50
CA TRP A 159 -7.92 0.54 10.40
C TRP A 159 -8.52 -0.63 9.64
N LEU A 160 -9.49 -0.36 8.76
CA LEU A 160 -10.12 -1.38 7.90
C LEU A 160 -9.11 -2.01 6.94
N ALA A 161 -8.23 -1.21 6.35
CA ALA A 161 -7.17 -1.69 5.49
C ALA A 161 -6.19 -2.62 6.23
N ALA A 162 -5.86 -2.29 7.49
CA ALA A 162 -5.02 -3.15 8.32
C ALA A 162 -5.69 -4.48 8.64
N ILE A 163 -7.00 -4.48 8.97
CA ILE A 163 -7.77 -5.72 9.14
C ILE A 163 -7.68 -6.56 7.86
N ALA A 164 -7.97 -5.96 6.70
CA ALA A 164 -7.97 -6.69 5.43
C ALA A 164 -6.60 -7.31 5.12
N ALA A 165 -5.52 -6.51 5.18
CA ALA A 165 -4.18 -6.96 4.85
C ALA A 165 -3.66 -8.03 5.83
N ARG A 166 -3.88 -7.85 7.13
CA ARG A 166 -3.39 -8.81 8.15
C ARG A 166 -4.22 -10.07 8.21
N ALA A 167 -5.53 -9.99 7.98
CA ALA A 167 -6.38 -11.17 7.84
C ALA A 167 -5.99 -12.01 6.62
N LEU A 168 -5.59 -11.38 5.50
CA LEU A 168 -5.07 -12.11 4.33
C LEU A 168 -3.82 -12.93 4.71
N VAL A 169 -2.85 -12.31 5.37
CA VAL A 169 -1.61 -12.98 5.81
C VAL A 169 -1.90 -14.06 6.86
N ALA A 170 -2.85 -13.83 7.76
CA ALA A 170 -3.29 -14.80 8.77
C ALA A 170 -4.13 -15.96 8.20
N GLY A 171 -4.39 -15.99 6.89
CA GLY A 171 -5.22 -17.04 6.26
C GLY A 171 -6.73 -16.86 6.48
N GLN A 172 -7.16 -15.74 7.04
CA GLN A 172 -8.58 -15.42 7.32
C GLN A 172 -9.21 -14.71 6.10
N TYR A 173 -9.21 -15.39 4.94
CA TYR A 173 -9.51 -14.78 3.64
C TYR A 173 -10.90 -14.16 3.53
N ARG A 174 -11.91 -14.77 4.18
CA ARG A 174 -13.27 -14.20 4.20
C ARG A 174 -13.28 -12.88 4.94
N LEU A 175 -12.67 -12.81 6.12
CA LEU A 175 -12.55 -11.58 6.90
C LEU A 175 -11.76 -10.52 6.12
N ALA A 176 -10.68 -10.91 5.42
CA ALA A 176 -9.91 -10.00 4.59
C ALA A 176 -10.76 -9.35 3.50
N LEU A 177 -11.58 -10.15 2.80
CA LEU A 177 -12.49 -9.65 1.77
C LEU A 177 -13.59 -8.76 2.36
N ASP A 178 -14.24 -9.18 3.45
CA ASP A 178 -15.31 -8.42 4.09
C ASP A 178 -14.79 -7.05 4.59
N ALA A 179 -13.62 -7.01 5.23
CA ALA A 179 -13.00 -5.76 5.67
C ALA A 179 -12.61 -4.84 4.50
N ALA A 180 -12.11 -5.40 3.41
CA ALA A 180 -11.81 -4.64 2.20
C ALA A 180 -13.09 -4.08 1.55
N GLU A 181 -14.17 -4.84 1.48
CA GLU A 181 -15.47 -4.35 0.98
C GLU A 181 -16.06 -3.25 1.87
N ASP A 182 -15.95 -3.37 3.19
CA ASP A 182 -16.36 -2.33 4.14
C ASP A 182 -15.55 -1.05 3.93
N CYS A 183 -14.23 -1.18 3.72
CA CYS A 183 -13.36 -0.05 3.43
C CYS A 183 -13.74 0.65 2.11
N LEU A 184 -14.00 -0.12 1.04
CA LEU A 184 -14.44 0.40 -0.25
C LEU A 184 -15.85 1.00 -0.21
N ALA A 185 -16.73 0.50 0.66
CA ALA A 185 -18.04 1.11 0.89
C ALA A 185 -17.92 2.46 1.62
N PHE A 186 -16.99 2.57 2.58
CA PHE A 186 -16.74 3.80 3.33
C PHE A 186 -15.95 4.84 2.52
N ALA A 187 -14.95 4.42 1.76
CA ALA A 187 -14.08 5.25 0.91
C ALA A 187 -14.01 4.68 -0.52
N PRO A 188 -15.00 4.97 -1.40
CA PRO A 188 -15.12 4.35 -2.72
C PRO A 188 -13.99 4.67 -3.70
N ASP A 189 -13.21 5.73 -3.45
CA ASP A 189 -12.01 6.11 -4.22
C ASP A 189 -10.75 5.32 -3.84
N ASP A 190 -10.90 4.42 -2.85
CA ASP A 190 -9.86 3.49 -2.40
C ASP A 190 -8.50 4.15 -2.08
N PRO A 191 -8.45 5.09 -1.14
CA PRO A 191 -7.20 5.77 -0.81
C PRO A 191 -6.16 4.87 -0.13
N ALA A 192 -6.57 3.70 0.34
CA ALA A 192 -5.70 2.70 0.98
C ALA A 192 -5.36 1.52 0.06
N ASP A 193 -5.77 1.55 -1.21
CA ASP A 193 -5.56 0.49 -2.19
C ASP A 193 -6.03 -0.91 -1.74
N VAL A 194 -7.08 -0.97 -0.90
CA VAL A 194 -7.58 -2.26 -0.34
C VAL A 194 -8.16 -3.19 -1.40
N ARG A 195 -8.54 -2.65 -2.58
CA ARG A 195 -8.97 -3.49 -3.71
C ARG A 195 -7.91 -4.52 -4.08
N LEU A 196 -6.63 -4.22 -3.90
CA LEU A 196 -5.52 -5.11 -4.20
C LEU A 196 -5.52 -6.31 -3.23
N THR A 197 -5.75 -6.06 -1.95
CA THR A 197 -5.95 -7.12 -0.95
C THR A 197 -7.21 -7.94 -1.24
N ALA A 198 -8.31 -7.26 -1.63
CA ALA A 198 -9.58 -7.93 -1.95
C ALA A 198 -9.43 -8.93 -3.10
N VAL A 199 -8.75 -8.58 -4.20
CA VAL A 199 -8.59 -9.50 -5.35
C VAL A 199 -7.74 -10.72 -4.99
N LEU A 200 -6.72 -10.57 -4.14
CA LEU A 200 -5.94 -11.70 -3.62
C LEU A 200 -6.80 -12.60 -2.70
N ALA A 201 -7.59 -12.01 -1.80
CA ALA A 201 -8.52 -12.75 -0.96
C ALA A 201 -9.57 -13.52 -1.79
N MET A 202 -10.11 -12.90 -2.86
CA MET A 202 -11.03 -13.54 -3.79
C MET A 202 -10.39 -14.76 -4.48
N ALA A 203 -9.13 -14.65 -4.91
CA ALA A 203 -8.40 -15.75 -5.50
C ALA A 203 -8.23 -16.93 -4.49
N LYS A 204 -7.93 -16.62 -3.22
CA LYS A 204 -7.84 -17.63 -2.14
C LYS A 204 -9.18 -18.27 -1.79
N LEU A 205 -10.28 -17.55 -1.97
CA LEU A 205 -11.64 -18.06 -1.75
C LEU A 205 -12.19 -18.81 -2.97
N GLU A 206 -11.35 -19.06 -3.98
CA GLU A 206 -11.72 -19.74 -5.21
C GLU A 206 -12.92 -19.06 -5.92
N CYS A 207 -13.00 -17.74 -5.82
CA CYS A 207 -13.97 -16.96 -6.58
C CYS A 207 -13.72 -17.12 -8.09
N THR A 208 -14.78 -17.04 -8.88
CA THR A 208 -14.68 -17.16 -10.33
C THR A 208 -14.22 -15.83 -10.98
N ARG A 209 -13.76 -15.90 -12.24
CA ARG A 209 -13.48 -14.67 -13.02
C ARG A 209 -14.71 -13.78 -13.21
N ASP A 210 -15.91 -14.35 -13.19
CA ASP A 210 -17.15 -13.57 -13.22
C ASP A 210 -17.39 -12.85 -11.90
N ASP A 211 -17.00 -13.43 -10.76
CA ASP A 211 -17.03 -12.75 -9.46
C ASP A 211 -16.06 -11.58 -9.43
N LEU A 212 -14.83 -11.78 -9.91
CA LEU A 212 -13.82 -10.70 -10.00
C LEU A 212 -14.33 -9.55 -10.89
N ARG A 213 -14.95 -9.86 -12.02
CA ARG A 213 -15.56 -8.86 -12.91
C ARG A 213 -16.69 -8.10 -12.22
N ARG A 214 -17.57 -8.80 -11.48
CA ARG A 214 -18.64 -8.16 -10.70
C ARG A 214 -18.11 -7.26 -9.59
N PHE A 215 -17.07 -7.71 -8.88
CA PHE A 215 -16.37 -6.91 -7.88
C PHE A 215 -15.83 -5.61 -8.48
N ARG A 216 -15.12 -5.69 -9.59
CA ARG A 216 -14.60 -4.52 -10.32
C ARG A 216 -15.70 -3.56 -10.77
N GLN A 217 -16.82 -4.08 -11.25
CA GLN A 217 -17.98 -3.24 -11.64
C GLN A 217 -18.62 -2.57 -10.41
N LYS A 218 -18.78 -3.31 -9.31
CA LYS A 218 -19.34 -2.79 -8.05
C LYS A 218 -18.47 -1.65 -7.49
N HIS A 219 -17.16 -1.78 -7.55
CA HIS A 219 -16.20 -0.84 -7.00
C HIS A 219 -15.48 -0.01 -8.09
N ALA A 220 -16.17 0.31 -9.18
CA ALA A 220 -15.57 1.00 -10.33
C ALA A 220 -14.89 2.34 -9.99
N ALA A 221 -15.26 3.00 -8.89
CA ALA A 221 -14.61 4.24 -8.44
C ALA A 221 -13.15 4.01 -8.01
N ALA A 222 -12.86 2.87 -7.37
CA ALA A 222 -11.53 2.47 -6.95
C ALA A 222 -10.55 2.21 -8.12
N TYR A 223 -11.09 1.95 -9.30
CA TYR A 223 -10.32 1.68 -10.52
C TYR A 223 -10.12 2.91 -11.42
N ARG A 224 -10.62 4.07 -11.00
CA ARG A 224 -10.45 5.30 -11.77
C ARG A 224 -9.12 5.96 -11.44
N THR A 225 -8.29 6.17 -12.44
CA THR A 225 -7.10 7.01 -12.29
C THR A 225 -7.53 8.47 -12.25
N PRO A 226 -7.09 9.29 -11.29
CA PRO A 226 -7.30 10.73 -11.33
C PRO A 226 -6.73 11.29 -12.63
N ALA A 227 -7.57 11.80 -13.51
CA ALA A 227 -7.10 12.43 -14.74
C ALA A 227 -6.29 13.67 -14.40
N PRO A 228 -5.08 13.88 -14.94
CA PRO A 228 -4.38 15.13 -14.79
C PRO A 228 -5.26 16.28 -15.32
N ALA A 229 -5.37 17.36 -14.57
CA ALA A 229 -6.33 18.47 -14.79
C ALA A 229 -6.36 19.08 -16.21
N ARG A 230 -5.42 18.75 -17.07
CA ARG A 230 -5.29 19.25 -18.45
C ARG A 230 -5.77 18.30 -19.56
N ARG A 231 -6.20 17.06 -19.26
CA ARG A 231 -6.73 16.12 -20.26
C ARG A 231 -8.13 15.66 -19.88
N ARG A 232 -9.15 16.45 -20.24
CA ARG A 232 -10.57 16.12 -20.06
C ARG A 232 -11.11 15.08 -21.06
N HIS A 233 -10.27 14.47 -21.87
CA HIS A 233 -10.69 13.48 -22.86
C HIS A 233 -10.02 12.13 -22.56
N HIS A 234 -10.86 11.19 -22.26
CA HIS A 234 -10.61 9.79 -21.88
C HIS A 234 -10.03 9.64 -20.46
N LEU A 235 -10.94 9.33 -19.51
CA LEU A 235 -10.61 8.52 -18.34
C LEU A 235 -10.10 7.19 -18.91
N ALA A 236 -8.80 7.03 -19.01
CA ALA A 236 -8.22 5.75 -19.34
C ALA A 236 -8.67 4.79 -18.23
N GLU A 237 -9.40 3.74 -18.57
CA GLU A 237 -9.55 2.60 -17.69
C GLU A 237 -8.14 2.18 -17.31
N LYS A 238 -7.89 2.04 -16.00
CA LYS A 238 -6.62 1.56 -15.52
C LYS A 238 -6.43 0.17 -16.13
N THR A 239 -5.36 -0.04 -16.87
CA THR A 239 -4.92 -1.39 -17.26
C THR A 239 -4.78 -2.20 -15.98
N SER A 240 -5.10 -3.50 -16.02
CA SER A 240 -4.95 -4.40 -14.86
C SER A 240 -3.55 -4.24 -14.28
N ASP A 241 -3.46 -4.03 -12.98
CA ASP A 241 -2.19 -3.95 -12.26
C ASP A 241 -1.67 -5.36 -11.94
N ALA A 242 -0.48 -5.45 -11.34
CA ALA A 242 0.16 -6.73 -11.06
C ALA A 242 -0.66 -7.64 -10.15
N TRP A 243 -1.34 -7.07 -9.15
CA TRP A 243 -2.21 -7.84 -8.22
C TRP A 243 -3.39 -8.45 -8.94
N GLU A 244 -4.07 -7.67 -9.79
CA GLU A 244 -5.19 -8.19 -10.60
C GLU A 244 -4.74 -9.30 -11.54
N LEU A 245 -3.60 -9.13 -12.21
CA LEU A 245 -3.08 -10.13 -13.13
C LEU A 245 -2.67 -11.42 -12.39
N LEU A 246 -2.08 -11.31 -11.20
CA LEU A 246 -1.76 -12.47 -10.36
C LEU A 246 -3.04 -13.16 -9.86
N ALA A 247 -4.05 -12.40 -9.44
CA ALA A 247 -5.34 -12.96 -9.05
C ALA A 247 -6.06 -13.64 -10.22
N GLU A 248 -6.09 -13.02 -11.41
CA GLU A 248 -6.65 -13.63 -12.63
C GLU A 248 -5.92 -14.91 -13.02
N LEU A 249 -4.58 -14.94 -12.89
CA LEU A 249 -3.75 -16.10 -13.12
C LEU A 249 -4.11 -17.24 -12.16
N ALA A 250 -4.17 -16.95 -10.86
CA ALA A 250 -4.50 -17.93 -9.84
C ALA A 250 -5.93 -18.47 -10.00
N ILE A 251 -6.92 -17.60 -10.21
CA ILE A 251 -8.32 -17.99 -10.43
C ILE A 251 -8.44 -18.88 -11.67
N ALA A 252 -7.83 -18.50 -12.79
CA ALA A 252 -7.88 -19.30 -14.02
C ALA A 252 -7.22 -20.69 -13.83
N TYR A 253 -6.12 -20.75 -13.08
CA TYR A 253 -5.46 -21.99 -12.74
C TYR A 253 -6.36 -22.90 -11.90
N HIS A 254 -7.00 -22.38 -10.86
CA HIS A 254 -7.92 -23.14 -10.01
C HIS A 254 -9.20 -23.58 -10.73
N GLU A 255 -9.69 -22.77 -11.68
CA GLU A 255 -10.79 -23.15 -12.60
C GLU A 255 -10.37 -24.22 -13.63
N LEU A 256 -9.11 -24.65 -13.65
CA LEU A 256 -8.52 -25.55 -14.66
C LEU A 256 -8.58 -24.95 -16.09
N ASP A 257 -8.77 -23.65 -16.23
CA ASP A 257 -8.64 -22.93 -17.50
C ASP A 257 -7.18 -22.56 -17.77
N PHE A 258 -6.36 -23.56 -18.06
CA PHE A 258 -4.94 -23.35 -18.34
C PHE A 258 -4.68 -22.41 -19.53
N ALA A 259 -5.60 -22.32 -20.48
CA ALA A 259 -5.49 -21.33 -21.56
C ALA A 259 -5.69 -19.91 -21.03
N GLY A 260 -6.62 -19.71 -20.09
CA GLY A 260 -6.83 -18.46 -19.39
C GLY A 260 -5.62 -18.09 -18.52
N ALA A 261 -5.12 -19.04 -17.75
CA ALA A 261 -3.93 -18.88 -16.93
C ALA A 261 -2.70 -18.48 -17.77
N THR A 262 -2.47 -19.18 -18.91
CA THR A 262 -1.41 -18.81 -19.88
C THR A 262 -1.57 -17.40 -20.45
N ARG A 263 -2.81 -16.95 -20.68
CA ARG A 263 -3.04 -15.56 -21.16
C ARG A 263 -2.69 -14.53 -20.08
N ALA A 264 -3.10 -14.77 -18.81
CA ALA A 264 -2.75 -13.89 -17.69
C ALA A 264 -1.22 -13.85 -17.47
N LEU A 265 -0.57 -15.01 -17.48
CA LEU A 265 0.90 -15.12 -17.38
C LEU A 265 1.59 -14.34 -18.50
N ARG A 266 1.14 -14.49 -19.74
CA ARG A 266 1.68 -13.73 -20.89
C ARG A 266 1.50 -12.23 -20.71
N SER A 267 0.37 -11.79 -20.16
CA SER A 267 0.15 -10.37 -19.87
C SER A 267 1.13 -9.83 -18.85
N ILE A 268 1.44 -10.60 -17.80
CA ILE A 268 2.46 -10.24 -16.81
C ILE A 268 3.83 -10.11 -17.47
N LEU A 269 4.27 -11.15 -18.21
CA LEU A 269 5.56 -11.16 -18.90
C LEU A 269 5.72 -10.03 -19.93
N GLN A 270 4.65 -9.59 -20.55
CA GLN A 270 4.67 -8.48 -21.52
C GLN A 270 4.62 -7.10 -20.87
N THR A 271 4.04 -7.00 -19.67
CA THR A 271 3.82 -5.72 -19.01
C THR A 271 5.01 -5.32 -18.14
N TYR A 272 5.63 -6.29 -17.46
CA TYR A 272 6.64 -6.02 -16.45
C TYR A 272 8.05 -6.43 -16.89
N PRO A 273 9.06 -5.56 -16.71
CA PRO A 273 10.46 -5.94 -16.91
C PRO A 273 10.85 -7.07 -15.96
N HIS A 274 11.73 -7.97 -16.40
CA HIS A 274 12.28 -9.09 -15.61
C HIS A 274 11.22 -9.98 -14.95
N ALA A 275 10.00 -10.00 -15.50
CA ALA A 275 8.87 -10.71 -14.90
C ALA A 275 9.11 -12.23 -14.79
N ALA A 276 9.83 -12.82 -15.74
CA ALA A 276 10.15 -14.24 -15.68
C ALA A 276 11.05 -14.58 -14.48
N GLU A 277 12.06 -13.76 -14.23
CA GLU A 277 12.97 -13.87 -13.10
C GLU A 277 12.20 -13.67 -11.78
N ALA A 278 11.40 -12.59 -11.69
CA ALA A 278 10.62 -12.28 -10.49
C ALA A 278 9.64 -13.41 -10.12
N LEU A 279 8.92 -13.98 -11.10
CA LEU A 279 7.97 -15.06 -10.89
C LEU A 279 8.68 -16.39 -10.58
N TYR A 280 9.78 -16.68 -11.26
CA TYR A 280 10.53 -17.94 -11.07
C TYR A 280 11.17 -18.03 -9.69
N PHE A 281 11.77 -16.94 -9.23
CA PHE A 281 12.41 -16.86 -7.92
C PHE A 281 11.45 -16.44 -6.81
N GLN A 282 10.20 -16.12 -7.14
CA GLN A 282 9.23 -15.52 -6.21
C GLN A 282 9.87 -14.36 -5.46
N ALA A 283 10.37 -13.39 -6.25
CA ALA A 283 11.10 -12.25 -5.71
C ALA A 283 10.21 -11.46 -4.74
N GLU A 284 10.76 -11.16 -3.57
CA GLU A 284 10.06 -10.45 -2.50
C GLU A 284 10.87 -9.19 -2.11
N PHE A 285 10.15 -8.17 -1.68
CA PHE A 285 10.78 -7.06 -0.98
C PHE A 285 11.27 -7.53 0.41
N PRO A 286 12.31 -6.87 0.96
CA PRO A 286 12.73 -7.13 2.33
C PRO A 286 11.56 -7.04 3.31
N ASP A 287 11.59 -7.88 4.35
CA ASP A 287 10.60 -7.86 5.42
C ASP A 287 10.43 -6.44 5.98
N GLY A 288 9.18 -6.01 6.13
CA GLY A 288 8.84 -4.68 6.66
C GLY A 288 8.52 -3.63 5.60
N VAL A 289 8.75 -3.86 4.31
CA VAL A 289 8.23 -2.97 3.24
C VAL A 289 6.73 -3.21 3.04
N PHE A 290 5.95 -3.00 4.09
CA PHE A 290 4.50 -3.21 4.07
C PHE A 290 3.67 -1.94 3.78
N GLY A 291 4.28 -0.76 3.85
CA GLY A 291 3.66 0.41 3.27
C GLY A 291 3.73 0.26 1.76
N ARG A 292 2.60 0.23 1.06
CA ARG A 292 2.62 0.28 -0.41
C ARG A 292 3.39 1.51 -0.83
N VAL A 293 4.69 1.34 -0.96
CA VAL A 293 5.60 2.36 -1.44
C VAL A 293 5.08 2.80 -2.80
N ASN A 294 5.21 4.08 -3.14
CA ASN A 294 4.87 4.58 -4.46
C ASN A 294 5.76 3.90 -5.51
N VAL A 295 5.31 2.75 -5.98
CA VAL A 295 5.94 2.06 -7.11
C VAL A 295 5.37 2.60 -8.42
N MET A 296 6.23 2.68 -9.43
CA MET A 296 5.81 3.17 -10.74
C MET A 296 4.96 2.09 -11.43
N PRO A 297 3.74 2.42 -11.90
CA PRO A 297 2.92 1.48 -12.65
C PRO A 297 3.67 0.87 -13.84
N GLY A 298 3.62 -0.44 -13.98
CA GLY A 298 4.31 -1.19 -15.04
C GLY A 298 5.82 -1.39 -14.78
N SER A 299 6.32 -1.08 -13.59
CA SER A 299 7.71 -1.31 -13.21
C SER A 299 7.93 -2.72 -12.65
N GLU A 300 9.19 -3.14 -12.60
CA GLU A 300 9.61 -4.35 -11.91
C GLU A 300 9.21 -4.30 -10.42
N ASP A 301 9.40 -3.15 -9.76
CA ASP A 301 9.06 -2.95 -8.35
C ASP A 301 7.56 -3.17 -8.08
N GLU A 302 6.67 -2.76 -9.00
CA GLU A 302 5.23 -3.05 -8.87
C GLU A 302 4.97 -4.56 -8.85
N LEU A 303 5.61 -5.31 -9.75
CA LEU A 303 5.43 -6.76 -9.81
C LEU A 303 6.02 -7.45 -8.57
N VAL A 304 7.22 -7.07 -8.13
CA VAL A 304 7.86 -7.64 -6.94
C VAL A 304 7.01 -7.37 -5.69
N LEU A 305 6.48 -6.16 -5.54
CA LEU A 305 5.58 -5.84 -4.44
C LEU A 305 4.29 -6.68 -4.48
N ALA A 306 3.71 -6.84 -5.67
CA ALA A 306 2.52 -7.67 -5.85
C ALA A 306 2.80 -9.15 -5.55
N ILE A 307 3.97 -9.68 -5.93
CA ILE A 307 4.39 -11.05 -5.61
C ILE A 307 4.55 -11.21 -4.09
N SER A 308 5.19 -10.24 -3.41
CA SER A 308 5.35 -10.26 -1.95
C SER A 308 3.99 -10.30 -1.23
N GLU A 309 3.02 -9.51 -1.66
CA GLU A 309 1.66 -9.53 -1.10
C GLU A 309 0.86 -10.77 -1.54
N ALA A 310 1.19 -11.38 -2.68
CA ALA A 310 0.56 -12.60 -3.18
C ALA A 310 1.21 -13.89 -2.64
N THR A 311 2.13 -13.81 -1.69
CA THR A 311 2.73 -14.96 -1.02
C THR A 311 1.71 -16.03 -0.60
N PRO A 312 0.52 -15.69 -0.04
CA PRO A 312 -0.51 -16.69 0.24
C PRO A 312 -0.99 -17.48 -0.98
N LEU A 313 -0.91 -16.92 -2.19
CA LEU A 313 -1.27 -17.62 -3.43
C LEU A 313 -0.13 -18.48 -3.98
N LEU A 314 1.11 -18.05 -3.82
CA LEU A 314 2.28 -18.61 -4.47
C LEU A 314 3.02 -19.62 -3.59
N GLN A 315 3.10 -19.36 -2.28
CA GLN A 315 3.84 -20.18 -1.31
C GLN A 315 2.93 -21.05 -0.43
N GLU A 316 1.67 -21.20 -0.80
CA GLU A 316 0.74 -22.04 -0.08
C GLU A 316 1.27 -23.47 0.04
N GLY A 317 1.42 -23.93 1.28
CA GLY A 317 1.80 -25.30 1.55
C GLY A 317 3.28 -25.60 1.58
N LEU A 318 4.10 -24.70 2.11
CA LEU A 318 5.45 -25.07 2.56
C LEU A 318 5.36 -26.33 3.43
N GLY A 319 5.70 -27.49 2.85
CA GLY A 319 5.63 -28.81 3.49
C GLY A 319 4.56 -29.78 2.96
N ALA A 320 3.65 -29.34 2.06
CA ALA A 320 2.72 -30.23 1.37
C ALA A 320 2.94 -30.13 -0.14
N PRO A 321 3.36 -31.20 -0.84
CA PRO A 321 3.66 -31.18 -2.27
C PRO A 321 2.49 -30.69 -3.14
N ASP A 322 1.26 -30.82 -2.65
CA ASP A 322 0.05 -30.56 -3.41
C ASP A 322 -0.36 -29.07 -3.42
N ASN A 323 0.22 -28.23 -2.56
CA ASN A 323 -0.22 -26.85 -2.35
C ASN A 323 0.66 -25.80 -3.07
N ALA A 324 1.83 -26.19 -3.57
CA ALA A 324 2.68 -25.32 -4.39
C ALA A 324 2.38 -25.42 -5.89
N GLY A 325 1.26 -25.99 -6.27
CA GLY A 325 0.94 -26.34 -7.66
C GLY A 325 0.98 -25.15 -8.60
N LEU A 326 0.43 -23.99 -8.21
CA LEU A 326 0.46 -22.79 -9.01
C LEU A 326 1.88 -22.28 -9.23
N ALA A 327 2.68 -22.17 -8.16
CA ALA A 327 4.06 -21.68 -8.25
C ALA A 327 4.93 -22.61 -9.12
N VAL A 328 4.79 -23.94 -8.95
CA VAL A 328 5.48 -24.93 -9.80
C VAL A 328 5.01 -24.81 -11.24
N TRP A 329 3.71 -24.65 -11.50
CA TRP A 329 3.18 -24.49 -12.84
C TRP A 329 3.75 -23.23 -13.52
N ILE A 330 3.82 -22.09 -12.79
CA ILE A 330 4.42 -20.85 -13.29
C ILE A 330 5.91 -21.09 -13.62
N ALA A 331 6.67 -21.63 -12.68
CA ALA A 331 8.13 -21.80 -12.82
C ALA A 331 8.51 -22.75 -13.97
N THR A 332 7.68 -23.78 -14.25
CA THR A 332 7.90 -24.75 -15.33
C THR A 332 7.17 -24.42 -16.62
N HIS A 333 6.48 -23.29 -16.69
CA HIS A 333 5.74 -22.91 -17.89
C HIS A 333 6.69 -22.48 -19.00
N GLU A 334 6.45 -22.96 -20.24
CA GLU A 334 7.31 -22.70 -21.41
C GLU A 334 7.61 -21.22 -21.68
N LEU A 335 6.68 -20.33 -21.37
CA LEU A 335 6.88 -18.88 -21.51
C LEU A 335 7.93 -18.35 -20.52
N VAL A 336 7.89 -18.77 -19.28
CA VAL A 336 8.85 -18.36 -18.23
C VAL A 336 10.22 -18.93 -18.54
N GLU A 337 10.32 -20.24 -18.84
CA GLU A 337 11.58 -20.87 -19.22
C GLU A 337 12.20 -20.24 -20.48
N GLY A 338 11.37 -19.88 -21.47
CA GLY A 338 11.80 -19.23 -22.70
C GLY A 338 12.43 -17.85 -22.42
N ASP A 339 11.74 -17.01 -21.64
CA ASP A 339 12.23 -15.68 -21.30
C ASP A 339 13.51 -15.73 -20.46
N LEU A 340 13.60 -16.67 -19.49
CA LEU A 340 14.83 -16.89 -18.70
C LEU A 340 16.02 -17.29 -19.57
N GLN A 341 15.81 -18.17 -20.56
CA GLN A 341 16.87 -18.57 -21.50
C GLN A 341 17.32 -17.40 -22.38
N GLU A 342 16.39 -16.55 -22.82
CA GLU A 342 16.72 -15.36 -23.60
C GLU A 342 17.48 -14.32 -22.78
N SER A 343 17.08 -14.06 -21.52
CA SER A 343 17.79 -13.19 -20.58
C SER A 343 19.21 -13.66 -20.36
N ALA A 344 19.39 -14.96 -20.11
CA ALA A 344 20.73 -15.56 -19.93
C ALA A 344 21.61 -15.44 -21.18
N LYS A 345 21.03 -15.53 -22.37
CA LYS A 345 21.78 -15.32 -23.63
C LYS A 345 22.20 -13.86 -23.81
N ARG A 346 21.32 -12.90 -23.47
CA ARG A 346 21.64 -11.46 -23.55
C ARG A 346 22.76 -11.07 -22.59
N GLN A 347 22.76 -11.62 -21.37
CA GLN A 347 23.81 -11.36 -20.38
C GLN A 347 25.18 -11.96 -20.79
N ARG A 348 25.18 -13.07 -21.52
CA ARG A 348 26.41 -13.73 -22.02
C ARG A 348 26.94 -13.14 -23.32
N ALA A 349 26.15 -12.36 -24.04
CA ALA A 349 26.63 -11.68 -25.25
C ALA A 349 27.70 -10.65 -24.86
N PRO A 350 28.94 -10.74 -25.37
CA PRO A 350 29.98 -9.79 -25.04
C PRO A 350 29.49 -8.40 -25.45
N HIS A 351 29.74 -7.39 -24.61
CA HIS A 351 29.56 -5.99 -24.98
C HIS A 351 30.40 -5.72 -26.22
N GLY A 352 29.80 -5.96 -27.39
CA GLY A 352 30.45 -5.79 -28.69
C GLY A 352 30.87 -4.34 -28.84
N ALA A 353 32.17 -4.18 -28.99
CA ALA A 353 32.91 -3.02 -29.38
C ALA A 353 32.05 -1.91 -29.98
N ARG A 354 31.80 -0.85 -29.24
CA ARG A 354 31.52 0.44 -29.84
C ARG A 354 32.70 0.76 -30.73
N GLY A 355 32.48 0.64 -32.05
CA GLY A 355 33.49 0.92 -33.06
C GLY A 355 34.10 2.28 -32.80
N VAL A 356 35.38 2.26 -32.53
CA VAL A 356 36.27 3.38 -32.69
C VAL A 356 36.30 3.67 -34.19
N GLY A 357 35.39 4.51 -34.65
CA GLY A 357 35.43 5.11 -35.97
C GLY A 357 36.59 6.07 -36.00
N GLY A 358 37.63 5.62 -36.68
CA GLY A 358 38.86 6.35 -36.90
C GLY A 358 38.60 7.73 -37.52
N GLY A 359 39.17 8.75 -36.94
CA GLY A 359 39.43 10.01 -37.62
C GLY A 359 40.41 9.76 -38.76
N GLY A 360 39.92 10.07 -39.98
CA GLY A 360 40.75 10.23 -41.17
C GLY A 360 40.97 11.72 -41.38
N GLU A 361 42.25 12.05 -41.41
CA GLU A 361 42.77 13.34 -41.83
C GLU A 361 42.26 13.75 -43.25
N ASN A 362 41.81 14.98 -43.36
CA ASN A 362 42.31 15.98 -44.32
C ASN A 362 41.65 17.36 -44.11
#